data_b129d056b4a7674412b17a9c509fefbb
#
_entry.id   b129d056b4a7674412b17a9c509fefbb
#
_cell.length_a   1.000
_cell.length_b   1.000
_cell.length_c   1.000
_cell.angle_alpha   90.00
_cell.angle_beta   90.00
_cell.angle_gamma   90.00
#
_symmetry.space_group_name_H-M   'P 1'
#
loop_
_entity.id
_entity.type
_entity.pdbx_description
1 polymer ?
#
loop_
_entity_poly.entity_id
_entity_poly.type
_entity_poly.pdbx_seq_one_letter_code
_entity_poly.pdbx_strand_id
1 'polypeptide(L)'
;LAQGRPISGHVAFLGGPLHFLPELRKRFIETLKLDDEHVVKVDYGNYFVAMGAALSDEAEVIDVARLEQSIAKAKEAAARETRKADFTLFEDRADYEAFKARHDKDKVRRGDLSAYRGPVYIGIDAGSTTTKITAIGKDKEILYTSYGSNQGSPLKTVVKEMKGLYAALPEGTHIAGAMTTGYGEAIVKAALHADGGEVETFAHLRAAQEFCPDVTFVLDIGGQDMKCFFVKDGSIGNITLNEACSAGCGSFIQNFAEGLHMTPAEFAAKAIDSKAPVDLGTRCTVFMNSKVKQAQKEGADVADISAGIAFSVIKNALFKVMQLKDVRELGDHIVVQGGTFYNDAVLRCMEKLLDRDVIRPDIAGLMGAYGAAILAMEAAEEAGMQQSSLLSPDELDHFSVATSSYRCRGCGNKCLITMQKFPDGGKYFTGNRCERGIGGQKKDSDTPNIYQYKYERLFKY
;
A
#
# COMPACT_ATOMS: atom_id res chain seq x y z
N LEU A 1 11.22 1.92 -18.49
CA LEU A 1 10.18 1.01 -19.03
C LEU A 1 10.77 -0.20 -19.71
N ALA A 2 11.77 -0.02 -20.61
CA ALA A 2 12.42 -1.15 -21.33
C ALA A 2 13.38 -1.98 -20.46
N GLN A 3 13.62 -1.59 -19.21
CA GLN A 3 14.51 -2.29 -18.25
C GLN A 3 15.89 -2.65 -18.83
N GLY A 4 16.45 -1.75 -19.66
CA GLY A 4 17.73 -1.95 -20.32
C GLY A 4 17.70 -2.88 -21.54
N ARG A 5 16.54 -3.36 -21.98
CA ARG A 5 16.41 -4.09 -23.24
C ARG A 5 16.53 -3.11 -24.40
N PRO A 6 17.28 -3.43 -25.46
CA PRO A 6 17.32 -2.60 -26.64
C PRO A 6 15.93 -2.57 -27.29
N ILE A 7 15.47 -1.37 -27.63
CA ILE A 7 14.32 -1.19 -28.52
C ILE A 7 14.89 -1.07 -29.91
N SER A 8 14.64 -2.05 -30.75
CA SER A 8 15.17 -2.16 -32.10
C SER A 8 14.09 -2.66 -33.05
N GLY A 9 14.31 -2.47 -34.34
CA GLY A 9 13.34 -2.80 -35.38
C GLY A 9 12.38 -1.64 -35.62
N HIS A 10 11.27 -1.90 -36.30
CA HIS A 10 10.28 -0.89 -36.63
C HIS A 10 9.43 -0.54 -35.41
N VAL A 11 9.38 0.75 -35.07
CA VAL A 11 8.71 1.26 -33.87
C VAL A 11 7.54 2.14 -34.26
N ALA A 12 6.33 1.76 -33.81
CA ALA A 12 5.11 2.55 -33.93
C ALA A 12 4.82 3.29 -32.63
N PHE A 13 4.49 4.58 -32.75
CA PHE A 13 4.12 5.42 -31.60
C PHE A 13 2.61 5.58 -31.53
N LEU A 14 1.99 4.91 -30.55
CA LEU A 14 0.53 4.79 -30.43
C LEU A 14 0.01 5.52 -29.18
N GLY A 15 -1.29 5.78 -29.15
CA GLY A 15 -1.99 6.42 -28.04
C GLY A 15 -2.04 7.95 -28.14
N GLY A 16 -2.97 8.54 -27.40
CA GLY A 16 -3.28 9.97 -27.47
C GLY A 16 -2.06 10.88 -27.28
N PRO A 17 -1.25 10.74 -26.20
CA PRO A 17 -0.10 11.62 -25.98
C PRO A 17 0.91 11.61 -27.14
N LEU A 18 1.23 10.44 -27.68
CA LEU A 18 2.21 10.31 -28.78
C LEU A 18 1.63 10.68 -30.15
N HIS A 19 0.28 10.68 -30.28
CA HIS A 19 -0.41 11.16 -31.46
C HIS A 19 -0.52 12.69 -31.48
N PHE A 20 -0.98 13.31 -30.37
CA PHE A 20 -1.26 14.75 -30.29
C PHE A 20 -0.09 15.64 -29.92
N LEU A 21 0.99 15.06 -29.34
CA LEU A 21 2.17 15.81 -28.90
C LEU A 21 3.40 15.43 -29.77
N PRO A 22 3.60 16.10 -30.93
CA PRO A 22 4.69 15.78 -31.85
C PRO A 22 6.07 15.92 -31.23
N GLU A 23 6.29 16.90 -30.35
CA GLU A 23 7.57 17.09 -29.66
C GLU A 23 7.89 15.93 -28.70
N LEU A 24 6.88 15.38 -28.02
CA LEU A 24 7.07 14.20 -27.20
C LEU A 24 7.52 12.99 -28.05
N ARG A 25 6.83 12.77 -29.17
CA ARG A 25 7.19 11.70 -30.13
C ARG A 25 8.60 11.90 -30.68
N LYS A 26 8.96 13.11 -31.07
CA LYS A 26 10.29 13.47 -31.57
C LYS A 26 11.37 13.15 -30.52
N ARG A 27 11.14 13.48 -29.25
CA ARG A 27 12.06 13.13 -28.17
C ARG A 27 12.26 11.64 -27.96
N PHE A 28 11.20 10.83 -28.14
CA PHE A 28 11.34 9.39 -28.13
C PHE A 28 12.22 8.89 -29.27
N ILE A 29 12.02 9.38 -30.51
CA ILE A 29 12.80 9.02 -31.69
C ILE A 29 14.29 9.36 -31.48
N GLU A 30 14.60 10.57 -31.02
CA GLU A 30 15.95 11.02 -30.71
C GLU A 30 16.61 10.19 -29.60
N THR A 31 15.88 9.91 -28.52
CA THR A 31 16.38 9.15 -27.37
C THR A 31 16.67 7.70 -27.73
N LEU A 32 15.82 7.09 -28.57
CA LEU A 32 15.98 5.72 -29.05
C LEU A 32 16.94 5.62 -30.23
N LYS A 33 17.37 6.79 -30.79
CA LYS A 33 18.24 6.89 -31.97
C LYS A 33 17.67 6.13 -33.18
N LEU A 34 16.36 6.28 -33.39
CA LEU A 34 15.68 5.70 -34.53
C LEU A 34 15.90 6.59 -35.77
N ASP A 35 16.17 5.97 -36.90
CA ASP A 35 16.15 6.62 -38.20
C ASP A 35 14.74 6.57 -38.85
N ASP A 36 14.56 7.23 -39.98
CA ASP A 36 13.26 7.33 -40.65
C ASP A 36 12.72 5.98 -41.15
N GLU A 37 13.60 5.01 -41.40
CA GLU A 37 13.22 3.66 -41.84
C GLU A 37 12.62 2.86 -40.70
N HIS A 38 13.11 3.06 -39.49
CA HIS A 38 12.64 2.36 -38.27
C HIS A 38 11.46 3.03 -37.59
N VAL A 39 11.04 4.21 -38.04
CA VAL A 39 9.84 4.90 -37.51
C VAL A 39 8.62 4.57 -38.34
N VAL A 40 7.70 3.79 -37.81
CA VAL A 40 6.43 3.50 -38.46
C VAL A 40 5.53 4.73 -38.39
N LYS A 41 5.23 5.32 -39.54
CA LYS A 41 4.25 6.40 -39.67
C LYS A 41 2.85 5.81 -39.51
N VAL A 42 2.15 6.25 -38.49
CA VAL A 42 0.83 5.74 -38.15
C VAL A 42 -0.16 6.88 -38.19
N ASP A 43 -1.11 6.81 -39.11
CA ASP A 43 -2.31 7.63 -39.07
C ASP A 43 -3.27 7.01 -38.06
N TYR A 44 -3.99 7.82 -37.32
CA TYR A 44 -4.98 7.36 -36.32
C TYR A 44 -4.39 6.55 -35.14
N GLY A 45 -3.14 6.79 -34.76
CA GLY A 45 -2.48 6.07 -33.66
C GLY A 45 -3.22 6.12 -32.33
N ASN A 46 -4.06 7.10 -32.11
CA ASN A 46 -4.94 7.22 -30.95
C ASN A 46 -6.15 6.26 -30.98
N TYR A 47 -6.49 5.69 -32.12
CA TYR A 47 -7.61 4.75 -32.29
C TYR A 47 -7.17 3.28 -32.39
N PHE A 48 -5.88 2.97 -32.36
CA PHE A 48 -5.36 1.62 -32.61
C PHE A 48 -5.96 0.54 -31.71
N VAL A 49 -6.25 0.88 -30.45
CA VAL A 49 -6.90 -0.08 -29.53
C VAL A 49 -8.33 -0.40 -29.99
N ALA A 50 -9.09 0.62 -30.39
CA ALA A 50 -10.44 0.43 -30.89
C ALA A 50 -10.46 -0.31 -32.25
N MET A 51 -9.49 0.01 -33.13
CA MET A 51 -9.33 -0.71 -34.41
C MET A 51 -8.96 -2.18 -34.18
N GLY A 52 -8.03 -2.45 -33.25
CA GLY A 52 -7.67 -3.82 -32.88
C GLY A 52 -8.83 -4.61 -32.29
N ALA A 53 -9.65 -3.98 -31.44
CA ALA A 53 -10.86 -4.59 -30.92
C ALA A 53 -11.91 -4.88 -32.02
N ALA A 54 -12.05 -3.98 -32.98
CA ALA A 54 -12.97 -4.19 -34.11
C ALA A 54 -12.50 -5.29 -35.08
N LEU A 55 -11.19 -5.57 -35.14
CA LEU A 55 -10.60 -6.62 -35.98
C LEU A 55 -10.46 -7.96 -35.24
N SER A 56 -10.85 -8.02 -33.96
CA SER A 56 -10.80 -9.25 -33.18
C SER A 56 -11.90 -10.22 -33.63
N ASP A 57 -11.50 -11.44 -33.99
CA ASP A 57 -12.44 -12.50 -34.37
C ASP A 57 -13.25 -13.07 -33.18
N GLU A 58 -12.94 -12.67 -31.95
CA GLU A 58 -13.63 -13.11 -30.74
C GLU A 58 -14.89 -12.27 -30.39
N ALA A 59 -15.30 -11.37 -31.28
CA ALA A 59 -16.45 -10.53 -31.05
C ALA A 59 -17.76 -11.35 -31.09
N GLU A 60 -18.46 -11.43 -29.97
CA GLU A 60 -19.86 -11.89 -29.96
C GLU A 60 -20.73 -10.92 -30.77
N VAL A 61 -21.55 -11.48 -31.66
CA VAL A 61 -22.56 -10.68 -32.38
C VAL A 61 -23.60 -10.20 -31.37
N ILE A 62 -23.57 -8.91 -31.06
CA ILE A 62 -24.55 -8.31 -30.14
C ILE A 62 -25.73 -7.82 -30.99
N ASP A 63 -26.90 -8.33 -30.70
CA ASP A 63 -28.16 -7.77 -31.25
C ASP A 63 -28.36 -6.35 -30.72
N VAL A 64 -28.58 -5.39 -31.64
CA VAL A 64 -28.79 -3.96 -31.32
C VAL A 64 -29.95 -3.80 -30.34
N ALA A 65 -31.05 -4.53 -30.52
CA ALA A 65 -32.21 -4.47 -29.62
C ALA A 65 -31.85 -4.92 -28.20
N ARG A 66 -30.99 -5.95 -28.04
CA ARG A 66 -30.47 -6.41 -26.74
C ARG A 66 -29.55 -5.38 -26.09
N LEU A 67 -28.73 -4.68 -26.90
CA LEU A 67 -27.88 -3.60 -26.43
C LEU A 67 -28.72 -2.41 -25.93
N GLU A 68 -29.75 -1.99 -26.68
CA GLU A 68 -30.68 -0.92 -26.29
C GLU A 68 -31.41 -1.28 -25.00
N GLN A 69 -31.90 -2.52 -24.86
CA GLN A 69 -32.55 -2.98 -23.62
C GLN A 69 -31.55 -2.96 -22.44
N SER A 70 -30.30 -3.36 -22.64
CA SER A 70 -29.28 -3.32 -21.59
C SER A 70 -28.97 -1.89 -21.17
N ILE A 71 -28.87 -0.97 -22.11
CA ILE A 71 -28.69 0.46 -21.85
C ILE A 71 -29.90 1.04 -21.09
N ALA A 72 -31.12 0.68 -21.50
CA ALA A 72 -32.36 1.13 -20.81
C ALA A 72 -32.39 0.62 -19.36
N LYS A 73 -32.09 -0.67 -19.13
CA LYS A 73 -32.00 -1.27 -17.79
C LYS A 73 -30.90 -0.60 -16.94
N ALA A 74 -29.73 -0.31 -17.53
CA ALA A 74 -28.65 0.37 -16.83
C ALA A 74 -29.05 1.82 -16.45
N LYS A 75 -29.76 2.54 -17.34
CA LYS A 75 -30.30 3.87 -17.04
C LYS A 75 -31.35 3.84 -15.94
N GLU A 76 -32.25 2.85 -15.96
CA GLU A 76 -33.27 2.68 -14.90
C GLU A 76 -32.60 2.30 -13.55
N ALA A 77 -31.61 1.42 -13.56
CA ALA A 77 -30.86 1.08 -12.37
C ALA A 77 -30.14 2.31 -11.79
N ALA A 78 -29.44 3.07 -12.63
CA ALA A 78 -28.81 4.33 -12.23
C ALA A 78 -29.80 5.36 -11.68
N ALA A 79 -31.00 5.47 -12.29
CA ALA A 79 -32.06 6.36 -11.80
C ALA A 79 -32.68 5.87 -10.48
N ARG A 80 -32.70 4.57 -10.23
CA ARG A 80 -33.12 3.99 -8.94
C ARG A 80 -32.07 4.21 -7.86
N GLU A 81 -30.80 4.08 -8.19
CA GLU A 81 -29.67 4.37 -7.29
C GLU A 81 -29.65 5.85 -6.86
N THR A 82 -29.92 6.78 -7.78
CA THR A 82 -30.01 8.22 -7.43
C THR A 82 -31.25 8.59 -6.61
N ARG A 83 -32.29 7.74 -6.58
CA ARG A 83 -33.52 7.98 -5.79
C ARG A 83 -33.47 7.38 -4.37
N LYS A 84 -32.51 6.52 -4.08
CA LYS A 84 -32.34 5.95 -2.74
C LYS A 84 -31.42 6.86 -1.94
N ALA A 85 -32.00 7.62 -1.03
CA ALA A 85 -31.32 8.23 0.11
C ALA A 85 -30.67 7.19 1.07
N ASP A 86 -30.46 5.96 0.58
CA ASP A 86 -29.93 4.82 1.33
C ASP A 86 -28.41 4.86 1.52
N PHE A 87 -27.74 5.93 1.05
CA PHE A 87 -26.30 6.08 1.15
C PHE A 87 -25.84 7.03 2.26
N THR A 88 -26.72 7.48 3.15
CA THR A 88 -26.25 8.16 4.35
C THR A 88 -25.36 7.24 5.15
N LEU A 89 -24.28 7.76 5.71
CA LEU A 89 -23.37 6.94 6.52
C LEU A 89 -24.08 6.46 7.78
N PHE A 90 -24.77 7.37 8.45
CA PHE A 90 -25.49 7.10 9.68
C PHE A 90 -26.90 7.69 9.59
N GLU A 91 -27.88 7.01 10.16
CA GLU A 91 -29.26 7.49 10.20
C GLU A 91 -29.39 8.70 11.13
N ASP A 92 -28.74 8.61 12.28
CA ASP A 92 -28.72 9.65 13.29
C ASP A 92 -27.47 9.53 14.19
N ARG A 93 -27.40 10.35 15.23
CA ARG A 93 -26.29 10.32 16.18
C ARG A 93 -26.24 9.04 17.01
N ALA A 94 -27.37 8.42 17.30
CA ALA A 94 -27.43 7.17 18.07
C ALA A 94 -26.84 6.01 17.25
N ASP A 95 -27.10 5.93 15.95
CA ASP A 95 -26.50 4.94 15.03
C ASP A 95 -24.95 5.11 15.02
N TYR A 96 -24.47 6.36 14.94
CA TYR A 96 -23.01 6.60 15.01
C TYR A 96 -22.40 6.17 16.36
N GLU A 97 -23.02 6.47 17.48
CA GLU A 97 -22.51 6.07 18.79
C GLU A 97 -22.56 4.53 18.97
N ALA A 98 -23.59 3.87 18.44
CA ALA A 98 -23.66 2.41 18.43
C ALA A 98 -22.55 1.77 17.57
N PHE A 99 -22.28 2.36 16.40
CA PHE A 99 -21.17 1.97 15.53
C PHE A 99 -19.82 2.12 16.26
N LYS A 100 -19.56 3.25 16.90
CA LYS A 100 -18.34 3.45 17.71
C LYS A 100 -18.21 2.44 18.83
N ALA A 101 -19.27 2.24 19.61
CA ALA A 101 -19.28 1.30 20.73
C ALA A 101 -19.01 -0.15 20.29
N ARG A 102 -19.40 -0.50 19.07
CA ARG A 102 -19.08 -1.82 18.48
C ARG A 102 -17.59 -1.94 18.18
N HIS A 103 -16.99 -0.99 17.46
CA HIS A 103 -15.57 -1.00 17.13
C HIS A 103 -14.65 -0.75 18.32
N ASP A 104 -15.15 -0.11 19.37
CA ASP A 104 -14.40 0.08 20.62
C ASP A 104 -14.10 -1.22 21.39
N LYS A 105 -14.67 -2.35 20.95
CA LYS A 105 -14.38 -3.69 21.51
C LYS A 105 -13.07 -4.27 20.97
N ASP A 106 -12.65 -3.87 19.78
CA ASP A 106 -11.48 -4.40 19.09
C ASP A 106 -10.20 -3.65 19.51
N LYS A 107 -9.92 -3.69 20.84
CA LYS A 107 -8.78 -3.01 21.44
C LYS A 107 -7.68 -3.97 21.84
N VAL A 108 -6.44 -3.59 21.49
CA VAL A 108 -5.26 -4.28 22.00
C VAL A 108 -5.05 -3.96 23.49
N ARG A 109 -4.54 -4.94 24.22
CA ARG A 109 -4.13 -4.71 25.63
C ARG A 109 -2.98 -3.72 25.65
N ARG A 110 -3.02 -2.80 26.62
CA ARG A 110 -1.97 -1.81 26.86
C ARG A 110 -1.41 -2.00 28.27
N GLY A 111 -0.08 -2.02 28.37
CA GLY A 111 0.63 -2.06 29.63
C GLY A 111 1.25 -0.70 29.97
N ASP A 112 1.68 -0.55 31.19
CA ASP A 112 2.45 0.62 31.64
C ASP A 112 3.95 0.28 31.55
N LEU A 113 4.64 0.89 30.58
CA LEU A 113 6.07 0.69 30.38
C LEU A 113 6.87 1.05 31.64
N SER A 114 6.49 2.09 32.37
CA SER A 114 7.23 2.54 33.56
C SER A 114 7.23 1.52 34.69
N ALA A 115 6.16 0.74 34.79
CA ALA A 115 5.98 -0.32 35.77
C ALA A 115 6.40 -1.71 35.27
N TYR A 116 6.62 -1.85 33.97
CA TYR A 116 6.94 -3.14 33.35
C TYR A 116 8.34 -3.62 33.73
N ARG A 117 8.47 -4.93 33.92
CA ARG A 117 9.76 -5.61 34.15
C ARG A 117 9.76 -6.92 33.36
N GLY A 118 10.86 -7.17 32.66
CA GLY A 118 11.03 -8.41 31.90
C GLY A 118 11.35 -8.16 30.42
N PRO A 119 11.15 -9.17 29.56
CA PRO A 119 11.47 -9.10 28.14
C PRO A 119 10.51 -8.17 27.40
N VAL A 120 11.07 -7.40 26.48
CA VAL A 120 10.34 -6.53 25.53
C VAL A 120 10.68 -6.97 24.12
N TYR A 121 9.68 -7.03 23.25
CA TYR A 121 9.84 -7.41 21.85
C TYR A 121 9.45 -6.23 20.97
N ILE A 122 10.28 -5.94 19.96
CA ILE A 122 10.14 -4.74 19.14
C ILE A 122 9.79 -5.10 17.72
N GLY A 123 8.76 -4.47 17.21
CA GLY A 123 8.45 -4.48 15.77
C GLY A 123 8.66 -3.09 15.17
N ILE A 124 9.35 -3.04 14.04
CA ILE A 124 9.67 -1.83 13.30
C ILE A 124 9.06 -1.94 11.91
N ASP A 125 8.03 -1.16 11.63
CA ASP A 125 7.48 -1.00 10.27
C ASP A 125 8.06 0.27 9.64
N ALA A 126 9.04 0.07 8.76
CA ALA A 126 9.70 1.13 8.03
C ALA A 126 9.05 1.32 6.65
N GLY A 127 7.90 1.98 6.61
CA GLY A 127 7.17 2.24 5.36
C GLY A 127 7.84 3.29 4.46
N SER A 128 7.24 3.53 3.29
CA SER A 128 7.73 4.50 2.31
C SER A 128 7.60 5.96 2.80
N THR A 129 6.54 6.28 3.53
CA THR A 129 6.23 7.64 4.00
C THR A 129 6.21 7.77 5.51
N THR A 130 5.89 6.71 6.23
CA THR A 130 5.78 6.69 7.68
C THR A 130 6.61 5.55 8.28
N THR A 131 7.13 5.80 9.46
CA THR A 131 7.78 4.79 10.28
C THR A 131 6.97 4.58 11.55
N LYS A 132 6.78 3.33 11.94
CA LYS A 132 6.09 2.94 13.15
C LYS A 132 6.95 1.98 13.94
N ILE A 133 6.94 2.13 15.25
CA ILE A 133 7.61 1.22 16.18
C ILE A 133 6.58 0.81 17.23
N THR A 134 6.51 -0.48 17.51
CA THR A 134 5.70 -1.01 18.59
C THR A 134 6.58 -1.89 19.47
N ALA A 135 6.55 -1.65 20.78
CA ALA A 135 7.16 -2.53 21.75
C ALA A 135 6.07 -3.22 22.56
N ILE A 136 6.15 -4.53 22.68
CA ILE A 136 5.21 -5.37 23.42
C ILE A 136 5.87 -6.12 24.56
N GLY A 137 5.10 -6.41 25.58
CA GLY A 137 5.51 -7.31 26.67
C GLY A 137 5.20 -8.77 26.34
N LYS A 138 5.47 -9.65 27.33
CA LYS A 138 5.29 -11.11 27.19
C LYS A 138 3.86 -11.59 26.93
N ASP A 139 2.87 -10.79 27.32
CA ASP A 139 1.44 -11.09 27.14
C ASP A 139 0.88 -10.34 25.91
N LYS A 140 1.75 -9.90 24.99
CA LYS A 140 1.46 -9.14 23.77
C LYS A 140 0.81 -7.77 24.01
N GLU A 141 0.83 -7.27 25.24
CA GLU A 141 0.36 -5.94 25.58
C GLU A 141 1.31 -4.89 25.01
N ILE A 142 0.75 -3.83 24.46
CA ILE A 142 1.55 -2.72 23.93
C ILE A 142 2.07 -1.88 25.10
N LEU A 143 3.38 -1.76 25.17
CA LEU A 143 4.11 -0.97 26.17
C LEU A 143 4.55 0.40 25.63
N TYR A 144 4.87 0.45 24.34
CA TYR A 144 5.32 1.67 23.67
C TYR A 144 4.92 1.67 22.19
N THR A 145 4.58 2.84 21.68
CA THR A 145 4.34 3.06 20.26
C THR A 145 4.94 4.36 19.80
N SER A 146 5.46 4.37 18.59
CA SER A 146 5.80 5.57 17.82
C SER A 146 5.18 5.48 16.44
N TYR A 147 4.63 6.59 15.96
CA TYR A 147 4.06 6.71 14.62
C TYR A 147 4.38 8.09 14.06
N GLY A 148 5.13 8.17 12.99
CA GLY A 148 5.52 9.45 12.43
C GLY A 148 5.95 9.41 10.97
N SER A 149 6.00 10.58 10.34
CA SER A 149 6.55 10.75 9.00
C SER A 149 8.05 10.47 9.00
N ASN A 150 8.53 9.68 8.03
CA ASN A 150 9.95 9.40 7.87
C ASN A 150 10.71 10.47 7.08
N GLN A 151 10.02 11.51 6.59
CA GLN A 151 10.61 12.63 5.84
C GLN A 151 11.57 12.17 4.72
N GLY A 152 11.29 11.03 4.10
CA GLY A 152 12.14 10.43 3.06
C GLY A 152 13.37 9.68 3.59
N SER A 153 13.56 9.54 4.90
CA SER A 153 14.68 8.81 5.51
C SER A 153 14.22 7.88 6.65
N PRO A 154 13.67 6.70 6.32
CA PRO A 154 13.19 5.75 7.33
C PRO A 154 14.23 5.45 8.41
N LEU A 155 15.48 5.19 7.99
CA LEU A 155 16.56 4.81 8.92
C LEU A 155 16.86 5.89 9.97
N LYS A 156 16.90 7.18 9.56
CA LYS A 156 17.12 8.28 10.51
C LYS A 156 15.97 8.39 11.53
N THR A 157 14.75 8.18 11.05
CA THR A 157 13.56 8.20 11.91
C THR A 157 13.59 7.03 12.88
N VAL A 158 13.89 5.82 12.41
CA VAL A 158 14.01 4.64 13.29
C VAL A 158 15.08 4.86 14.36
N VAL A 159 16.28 5.32 14.01
CA VAL A 159 17.34 5.61 14.98
C VAL A 159 16.90 6.61 16.03
N LYS A 160 16.22 7.68 15.62
CA LYS A 160 15.68 8.69 16.56
C LYS A 160 14.66 8.08 17.53
N GLU A 161 13.71 7.35 17.00
CA GLU A 161 12.61 6.76 17.79
C GLU A 161 13.13 5.63 18.69
N MET A 162 14.11 4.84 18.24
CA MET A 162 14.77 3.83 19.08
C MET A 162 15.51 4.45 20.26
N LYS A 163 16.18 5.60 20.08
CA LYS A 163 16.76 6.35 21.22
C LYS A 163 15.70 6.77 22.22
N GLY A 164 14.54 7.23 21.72
CA GLY A 164 13.40 7.57 22.57
C GLY A 164 12.86 6.37 23.36
N LEU A 165 12.75 5.21 22.72
CA LEU A 165 12.33 3.98 23.37
C LEU A 165 13.36 3.57 24.47
N TYR A 166 14.64 3.52 24.14
CA TYR A 166 15.69 3.17 25.12
C TYR A 166 15.68 4.10 26.35
N ALA A 167 15.50 5.39 26.13
CA ALA A 167 15.40 6.36 27.22
C ALA A 167 14.16 6.15 28.10
N ALA A 168 13.11 5.53 27.57
CA ALA A 168 11.87 5.23 28.28
C ALA A 168 11.87 3.86 28.96
N LEU A 169 12.80 2.95 28.59
CA LEU A 169 12.87 1.62 29.20
C LEU A 169 13.28 1.70 30.66
N PRO A 170 12.49 1.16 31.60
CA PRO A 170 12.85 1.18 33.01
C PRO A 170 13.90 0.12 33.34
N GLU A 171 14.58 0.30 34.47
CA GLU A 171 15.53 -0.68 35.00
C GLU A 171 14.84 -2.04 35.22
N GLY A 172 15.53 -3.13 34.85
CA GLY A 172 14.98 -4.49 34.90
C GLY A 172 14.16 -4.90 33.67
N THR A 173 14.13 -4.07 32.61
CA THR A 173 13.67 -4.47 31.27
C THR A 173 14.84 -4.70 30.34
N HIS A 174 14.65 -5.58 29.36
CA HIS A 174 15.62 -5.82 28.28
C HIS A 174 14.89 -6.14 26.98
N ILE A 175 15.51 -5.83 25.85
CA ILE A 175 14.96 -6.18 24.54
C ILE A 175 15.38 -7.63 24.26
N ALA A 176 14.39 -8.53 24.20
CA ALA A 176 14.61 -9.95 23.97
C ALA A 176 14.53 -10.33 22.48
N GLY A 177 13.85 -9.52 21.65
CA GLY A 177 13.79 -9.75 20.22
C GLY A 177 13.35 -8.50 19.47
N ALA A 178 13.79 -8.38 18.21
CA ALA A 178 13.43 -7.28 17.33
C ALA A 178 13.28 -7.75 15.88
N MET A 179 12.17 -7.33 15.24
CA MET A 179 11.89 -7.65 13.84
C MET A 179 11.51 -6.41 13.05
N THR A 180 11.98 -6.34 11.83
CA THR A 180 11.70 -5.26 10.90
C THR A 180 10.74 -5.71 9.82
N THR A 181 9.93 -4.80 9.32
CA THR A 181 9.04 -5.01 8.18
C THR A 181 8.86 -3.73 7.37
N GLY A 182 8.10 -3.78 6.28
CA GLY A 182 7.83 -2.66 5.41
C GLY A 182 8.91 -2.43 4.35
N TYR A 183 8.74 -1.36 3.56
CA TYR A 183 9.62 -1.05 2.43
C TYR A 183 11.11 -0.90 2.82
N GLY A 184 11.40 -0.38 4.01
CA GLY A 184 12.73 -0.18 4.55
C GLY A 184 13.25 -1.35 5.41
N GLU A 185 12.56 -2.49 5.41
CA GLU A 185 12.88 -3.67 6.23
C GLU A 185 14.38 -4.01 6.17
N ALA A 186 14.89 -4.31 5.00
CA ALA A 186 16.25 -4.83 4.82
C ALA A 186 17.35 -3.84 5.22
N ILE A 187 17.16 -2.53 4.97
CA ILE A 187 18.13 -1.52 5.36
C ILE A 187 18.12 -1.29 6.88
N VAL A 188 16.94 -1.27 7.50
CA VAL A 188 16.82 -1.09 8.96
C VAL A 188 17.38 -2.30 9.69
N LYS A 189 17.05 -3.52 9.25
CA LYS A 189 17.62 -4.75 9.77
C LYS A 189 19.14 -4.72 9.73
N ALA A 190 19.71 -4.43 8.55
CA ALA A 190 21.16 -4.41 8.37
C ALA A 190 21.85 -3.31 9.18
N ALA A 191 21.21 -2.15 9.33
CA ALA A 191 21.80 -1.00 10.01
C ALA A 191 21.72 -1.08 11.53
N LEU A 192 20.67 -1.67 12.08
CA LEU A 192 20.42 -1.74 13.52
C LEU A 192 20.69 -3.13 14.11
N HIS A 193 21.09 -4.10 13.29
CA HIS A 193 21.28 -5.50 13.69
C HIS A 193 20.01 -6.14 14.26
N ALA A 194 18.82 -5.80 13.70
CA ALA A 194 17.59 -6.44 14.13
C ALA A 194 17.66 -7.96 13.88
N ASP A 195 17.11 -8.75 14.78
CA ASP A 195 17.22 -10.21 14.79
C ASP A 195 16.56 -10.85 13.56
N GLY A 196 15.51 -10.22 13.06
CA GLY A 196 14.80 -10.69 11.87
C GLY A 196 14.23 -9.56 11.02
N GLY A 197 13.81 -9.94 9.82
CA GLY A 197 12.99 -9.11 8.94
C GLY A 197 11.93 -9.97 8.30
N GLU A 198 10.72 -9.47 8.19
CA GLU A 198 9.60 -10.22 7.65
C GLU A 198 8.87 -9.41 6.58
N VAL A 199 8.31 -10.11 5.62
CA VAL A 199 7.50 -9.51 4.57
C VAL A 199 6.27 -8.82 5.20
N GLU A 200 6.01 -7.61 4.76
CA GLU A 200 4.96 -6.74 5.34
C GLU A 200 3.59 -7.43 5.43
N THR A 201 3.19 -8.18 4.41
CA THR A 201 1.91 -8.92 4.42
C THR A 201 1.82 -9.98 5.50
N PHE A 202 2.94 -10.64 5.85
CA PHE A 202 2.97 -11.61 6.95
C PHE A 202 2.85 -10.93 8.31
N ALA A 203 3.54 -9.82 8.52
CA ALA A 203 3.40 -9.03 9.74
C ALA A 203 1.95 -8.54 9.92
N HIS A 204 1.33 -8.03 8.84
CA HIS A 204 -0.06 -7.60 8.85
C HIS A 204 -1.03 -8.75 9.12
N LEU A 205 -0.83 -9.94 8.53
CA LEU A 205 -1.63 -11.12 8.81
C LEU A 205 -1.50 -11.54 10.28
N ARG A 206 -0.25 -11.61 10.77
CA ARG A 206 -0.02 -12.05 12.16
C ARG A 206 -0.72 -11.14 13.18
N ALA A 207 -0.69 -9.83 12.93
CA ALA A 207 -1.45 -8.87 13.74
C ALA A 207 -2.97 -9.06 13.63
N ALA A 208 -3.48 -9.27 12.41
CA ALA A 208 -4.91 -9.48 12.18
C ALA A 208 -5.44 -10.71 12.92
N GLN A 209 -4.66 -11.78 12.99
CA GLN A 209 -5.01 -13.02 13.69
C GLN A 209 -5.14 -12.86 15.21
N GLU A 210 -4.54 -11.83 15.82
CA GLU A 210 -4.76 -11.53 17.26
C GLU A 210 -6.19 -11.02 17.54
N PHE A 211 -6.80 -10.37 16.54
CA PHE A 211 -8.18 -9.85 16.66
C PHE A 211 -9.21 -10.80 16.04
N CYS A 212 -8.80 -11.57 15.04
CA CYS A 212 -9.66 -12.50 14.30
C CYS A 212 -8.82 -13.74 13.88
N PRO A 213 -8.74 -14.77 14.73
CA PRO A 213 -7.91 -15.96 14.45
C PRO A 213 -8.27 -16.68 13.15
N ASP A 214 -9.53 -16.62 12.76
CA ASP A 214 -10.10 -17.22 11.56
C ASP A 214 -10.36 -16.20 10.43
N VAL A 215 -9.58 -15.13 10.39
CA VAL A 215 -9.66 -14.08 9.36
C VAL A 215 -9.62 -14.68 7.96
N THR A 216 -10.56 -14.26 7.10
CA THR A 216 -10.66 -14.70 5.70
C THR A 216 -10.13 -13.68 4.72
N PHE A 217 -10.17 -12.41 5.09
CA PHE A 217 -9.73 -11.31 4.23
C PHE A 217 -9.17 -10.15 5.06
N VAL A 218 -8.07 -9.61 4.58
CA VAL A 218 -7.44 -8.42 5.17
C VAL A 218 -7.35 -7.34 4.10
N LEU A 219 -7.81 -6.13 4.45
CA LEU A 219 -7.64 -4.92 3.63
C LEU A 219 -6.85 -3.88 4.42
N ASP A 220 -5.67 -3.57 3.93
CA ASP A 220 -4.83 -2.50 4.45
C ASP A 220 -4.84 -1.31 3.49
N ILE A 221 -5.28 -0.15 3.99
CA ILE A 221 -5.24 1.10 3.24
C ILE A 221 -4.31 2.08 3.96
N GLY A 222 -3.11 2.18 3.43
CA GLY A 222 -2.10 3.14 3.86
C GLY A 222 -2.33 4.54 3.30
N GLY A 223 -1.36 5.43 3.53
CA GLY A 223 -1.36 6.77 2.98
C GLY A 223 -1.12 6.81 1.47
N GLN A 224 -0.24 5.97 0.95
CA GLN A 224 0.22 5.98 -0.45
C GLN A 224 -0.09 4.70 -1.21
N ASP A 225 -0.34 3.63 -0.51
CA ASP A 225 -0.56 2.29 -1.04
C ASP A 225 -1.80 1.63 -0.43
N MET A 226 -2.22 0.58 -1.07
CA MET A 226 -3.27 -0.30 -0.61
C MET A 226 -2.83 -1.74 -0.85
N LYS A 227 -3.03 -2.58 0.14
CA LYS A 227 -2.77 -4.02 0.07
C LYS A 227 -4.01 -4.77 0.53
N CYS A 228 -4.33 -5.84 -0.15
CA CYS A 228 -5.31 -6.78 0.38
C CYS A 228 -4.89 -8.20 0.06
N PHE A 229 -5.32 -9.11 0.90
CA PHE A 229 -5.05 -10.51 0.70
C PHE A 229 -6.15 -11.39 1.30
N PHE A 230 -6.39 -12.48 0.62
CA PHE A 230 -7.27 -13.54 1.07
C PHE A 230 -6.49 -14.50 1.96
N VAL A 231 -7.13 -14.97 3.01
CA VAL A 231 -6.55 -15.95 3.94
C VAL A 231 -7.37 -17.24 3.85
N LYS A 232 -6.67 -18.34 3.67
CA LYS A 232 -7.25 -19.68 3.65
C LYS A 232 -6.42 -20.62 4.50
N ASP A 233 -7.05 -21.29 5.42
CA ASP A 233 -6.38 -22.22 6.36
C ASP A 233 -5.18 -21.55 7.08
N GLY A 234 -5.36 -20.30 7.51
CA GLY A 234 -4.32 -19.50 8.19
C GLY A 234 -3.18 -19.01 7.31
N SER A 235 -3.22 -19.28 5.99
CA SER A 235 -2.17 -18.92 5.05
C SER A 235 -2.65 -17.88 4.03
N ILE A 236 -1.71 -17.01 3.61
CA ILE A 236 -2.00 -16.01 2.57
C ILE A 236 -2.15 -16.70 1.22
N GLY A 237 -3.29 -16.46 0.57
CA GLY A 237 -3.57 -16.86 -0.80
C GLY A 237 -3.24 -15.76 -1.81
N ASN A 238 -4.27 -15.23 -2.48
CA ASN A 238 -4.10 -14.15 -3.44
C ASN A 238 -3.81 -12.82 -2.74
N ILE A 239 -2.81 -12.10 -3.26
CA ILE A 239 -2.45 -10.75 -2.81
C ILE A 239 -2.72 -9.77 -3.96
N THR A 240 -3.36 -8.66 -3.67
CA THR A 240 -3.48 -7.53 -4.59
C THR A 240 -2.82 -6.30 -3.97
N LEU A 241 -1.95 -5.67 -4.74
CA LEU A 241 -1.21 -4.47 -4.34
C LEU A 241 -1.56 -3.31 -5.28
N ASN A 242 -1.72 -2.13 -4.72
CA ASN A 242 -1.86 -0.90 -5.47
C ASN A 242 -0.88 0.16 -4.94
N GLU A 243 0.24 0.29 -5.60
CA GLU A 243 1.29 1.27 -5.30
C GLU A 243 1.31 2.42 -6.34
N ALA A 244 0.53 2.28 -7.41
CA ALA A 244 0.59 3.18 -8.56
C ALA A 244 -0.52 4.24 -8.59
N CYS A 245 -1.60 4.04 -7.83
CA CYS A 245 -2.77 4.89 -7.91
C CYS A 245 -3.27 5.31 -6.52
N SER A 246 -3.23 6.60 -6.23
CA SER A 246 -3.72 7.17 -4.96
C SER A 246 -5.25 7.08 -4.76
N ALA A 247 -6.02 6.74 -5.80
CA ALA A 247 -7.49 6.77 -5.75
C ALA A 247 -8.13 5.81 -4.71
N GLY A 248 -7.39 4.81 -4.25
CA GLY A 248 -7.80 3.89 -3.18
C GLY A 248 -6.98 4.04 -1.89
N CYS A 249 -6.29 5.15 -1.68
CA CYS A 249 -5.35 5.35 -0.57
C CYS A 249 -5.68 6.63 0.22
N GLY A 250 -5.12 6.76 1.42
CA GLY A 250 -5.36 7.89 2.31
C GLY A 250 -4.95 9.25 1.75
N SER A 251 -3.90 9.31 0.92
CA SER A 251 -3.46 10.54 0.25
C SER A 251 -4.54 11.15 -0.65
N PHE A 252 -5.48 10.34 -1.13
CA PHE A 252 -6.63 10.83 -1.87
C PHE A 252 -7.52 11.72 -1.00
N ILE A 253 -7.85 11.25 0.22
CA ILE A 253 -8.65 12.01 1.20
C ILE A 253 -7.88 13.26 1.64
N GLN A 254 -6.58 13.12 1.92
CA GLN A 254 -5.72 14.22 2.34
C GLN A 254 -5.70 15.35 1.31
N ASN A 255 -5.53 15.05 0.03
CA ASN A 255 -5.50 16.05 -1.04
C ASN A 255 -6.81 16.88 -1.12
N PHE A 256 -7.96 16.24 -0.89
CA PHE A 256 -9.23 16.95 -0.87
C PHE A 256 -9.43 17.78 0.40
N ALA A 257 -9.04 17.26 1.56
CA ALA A 257 -9.08 17.98 2.82
C ALA A 257 -8.22 19.26 2.74
N GLU A 258 -6.97 19.13 2.27
CA GLU A 258 -6.05 20.26 2.08
C GLU A 258 -6.61 21.29 1.08
N GLY A 259 -7.24 20.81 -0.02
CA GLY A 259 -7.88 21.68 -1.00
C GLY A 259 -9.06 22.48 -0.44
N LEU A 260 -9.63 22.06 0.68
CA LEU A 260 -10.68 22.74 1.45
C LEU A 260 -10.15 23.42 2.71
N HIS A 261 -8.83 23.52 2.87
CA HIS A 261 -8.15 24.10 4.04
C HIS A 261 -8.51 23.40 5.37
N MET A 262 -8.67 22.09 5.32
CA MET A 262 -9.00 21.24 6.48
C MET A 262 -7.91 20.20 6.70
N THR A 263 -7.75 19.76 7.93
CA THR A 263 -7.00 18.53 8.22
C THR A 263 -7.82 17.30 7.78
N PRO A 264 -7.17 16.15 7.49
CA PRO A 264 -7.88 14.91 7.18
C PRO A 264 -8.87 14.50 8.28
N ALA A 265 -8.56 14.75 9.55
CA ALA A 265 -9.42 14.44 10.70
C ALA A 265 -10.67 15.32 10.73
N GLU A 266 -10.52 16.63 10.54
CA GLU A 266 -11.66 17.56 10.45
C GLU A 266 -12.56 17.22 9.28
N PHE A 267 -11.97 16.89 8.14
CA PHE A 267 -12.70 16.50 6.93
C PHE A 267 -13.48 15.19 7.14
N ALA A 268 -12.86 14.19 7.78
CA ALA A 268 -13.50 12.94 8.17
C ALA A 268 -14.68 13.16 9.12
N ALA A 269 -14.51 14.03 10.12
CA ALA A 269 -15.56 14.34 11.08
C ALA A 269 -16.79 14.97 10.42
N LYS A 270 -16.61 15.78 9.36
CA LYS A 270 -17.73 16.34 8.60
C LYS A 270 -18.57 15.27 7.90
N ALA A 271 -17.96 14.20 7.40
CA ALA A 271 -18.67 13.14 6.70
C ALA A 271 -19.77 12.46 7.52
N ILE A 272 -19.62 12.45 8.85
CA ILE A 272 -20.56 11.81 9.78
C ILE A 272 -21.94 12.48 9.71
N ASP A 273 -21.97 13.79 9.49
CA ASP A 273 -23.21 14.59 9.41
C ASP A 273 -23.80 14.65 8.00
N SER A 274 -23.26 13.90 7.04
CA SER A 274 -23.72 13.89 5.65
C SER A 274 -25.14 13.36 5.55
N LYS A 275 -25.98 14.09 4.80
CA LYS A 275 -27.37 13.74 4.55
C LYS A 275 -27.61 13.18 3.14
N ALA A 276 -26.75 13.57 2.20
CA ALA A 276 -26.86 13.18 0.80
C ALA A 276 -25.46 13.07 0.17
N PRO A 277 -24.68 12.01 0.51
CA PRO A 277 -23.33 11.81 -0.01
C PRO A 277 -23.26 11.95 -1.52
N VAL A 278 -22.34 12.76 -2.02
CA VAL A 278 -22.17 12.97 -3.46
C VAL A 278 -21.65 11.69 -4.12
N ASP A 279 -22.34 11.17 -5.11
CA ASP A 279 -21.81 10.03 -5.87
C ASP A 279 -20.68 10.47 -6.82
N LEU A 280 -19.47 10.22 -6.38
CA LEU A 280 -18.25 10.52 -7.14
C LEU A 280 -17.83 9.37 -8.06
N GLY A 281 -18.41 8.18 -7.88
CA GLY A 281 -18.09 6.96 -8.63
C GLY A 281 -16.67 6.44 -8.36
N THR A 282 -16.16 5.61 -9.29
CA THR A 282 -14.82 4.98 -9.22
C THR A 282 -13.87 5.61 -10.23
N ARG A 283 -13.39 6.81 -9.97
CA ARG A 283 -12.51 7.55 -10.90
C ARG A 283 -11.15 7.87 -10.25
N CYS A 284 -10.15 8.16 -11.09
CA CYS A 284 -8.88 8.64 -10.55
C CYS A 284 -9.03 10.07 -10.01
N THR A 285 -8.11 10.49 -9.16
CA THR A 285 -8.07 11.78 -8.45
C THR A 285 -8.26 12.97 -9.38
N VAL A 286 -7.64 12.93 -10.57
CA VAL A 286 -7.70 14.04 -11.55
C VAL A 286 -9.12 14.28 -12.05
N PHE A 287 -9.83 13.23 -12.42
CA PHE A 287 -11.23 13.34 -12.87
C PHE A 287 -12.20 13.61 -11.72
N MET A 288 -11.89 13.15 -10.53
CA MET A 288 -12.69 13.36 -9.33
C MET A 288 -12.71 14.85 -8.92
N ASN A 289 -11.57 15.55 -9.04
CA ASN A 289 -11.50 16.99 -8.79
C ASN A 289 -12.57 17.78 -9.58
N SER A 290 -12.78 17.42 -10.84
CA SER A 290 -13.81 18.08 -11.66
C SER A 290 -15.21 17.81 -11.15
N LYS A 291 -15.50 16.57 -10.70
CA LYS A 291 -16.80 16.22 -10.11
C LYS A 291 -17.03 16.90 -8.77
N VAL A 292 -16.04 16.97 -7.91
CA VAL A 292 -16.13 17.68 -6.62
C VAL A 292 -16.41 19.17 -6.86
N LYS A 293 -15.70 19.81 -7.78
CA LYS A 293 -15.95 21.21 -8.14
C LYS A 293 -17.34 21.43 -8.72
N GLN A 294 -17.84 20.47 -9.49
CA GLN A 294 -19.20 20.51 -10.01
C GLN A 294 -20.21 20.38 -8.87
N ALA A 295 -20.06 19.40 -7.97
CA ALA A 295 -20.93 19.22 -6.82
C ALA A 295 -20.98 20.49 -5.93
N GLN A 296 -19.83 21.14 -5.70
CA GLN A 296 -19.77 22.41 -4.99
C GLN A 296 -20.58 23.52 -5.69
N LYS A 297 -20.50 23.61 -7.03
CA LYS A 297 -21.29 24.57 -7.81
C LYS A 297 -22.79 24.25 -7.76
N GLU A 298 -23.15 23.00 -7.62
CA GLU A 298 -24.54 22.51 -7.48
C GLU A 298 -25.08 22.64 -6.06
N GLY A 299 -24.25 23.11 -5.11
CA GLY A 299 -24.65 23.42 -3.74
C GLY A 299 -24.45 22.26 -2.74
N ALA A 300 -23.69 21.22 -3.11
CA ALA A 300 -23.32 20.18 -2.14
C ALA A 300 -22.45 20.77 -1.03
N ASP A 301 -22.75 20.40 0.20
CA ASP A 301 -21.95 20.82 1.34
C ASP A 301 -20.67 19.97 1.54
N VAL A 302 -19.81 20.40 2.46
CA VAL A 302 -18.56 19.71 2.74
C VAL A 302 -18.80 18.32 3.33
N ALA A 303 -19.87 18.13 4.10
CA ALA A 303 -20.21 16.84 4.70
C ALA A 303 -20.53 15.80 3.61
N ASP A 304 -21.38 16.19 2.64
CA ASP A 304 -21.79 15.32 1.54
C ASP A 304 -20.62 15.01 0.58
N ILE A 305 -19.73 15.98 0.36
CA ILE A 305 -18.50 15.76 -0.42
C ILE A 305 -17.55 14.81 0.31
N SER A 306 -17.35 15.01 1.62
CA SER A 306 -16.46 14.17 2.42
C SER A 306 -16.94 12.71 2.47
N ALA A 307 -18.24 12.50 2.69
CA ALA A 307 -18.84 11.17 2.65
C ALA A 307 -18.73 10.54 1.25
N GLY A 308 -18.96 11.30 0.19
CA GLY A 308 -18.81 10.84 -1.20
C GLY A 308 -17.37 10.42 -1.52
N ILE A 309 -16.37 11.13 -1.00
CA ILE A 309 -14.97 10.77 -1.14
C ILE A 309 -14.65 9.48 -0.38
N ALA A 310 -15.16 9.31 0.85
CA ALA A 310 -15.00 8.07 1.62
C ALA A 310 -15.58 6.86 0.88
N PHE A 311 -16.79 6.97 0.34
CA PHE A 311 -17.36 5.93 -0.54
C PHE A 311 -16.49 5.66 -1.76
N SER A 312 -15.98 6.70 -2.41
CA SER A 312 -15.16 6.54 -3.60
C SER A 312 -13.83 5.84 -3.33
N VAL A 313 -13.19 6.07 -2.18
CA VAL A 313 -11.97 5.36 -1.77
C VAL A 313 -12.23 3.86 -1.70
N ILE A 314 -13.29 3.45 -0.99
CA ILE A 314 -13.61 2.03 -0.83
C ILE A 314 -14.10 1.41 -2.15
N LYS A 315 -14.96 2.11 -2.91
CA LYS A 315 -15.37 1.64 -4.24
C LYS A 315 -14.18 1.44 -5.17
N ASN A 316 -13.19 2.35 -5.15
CA ASN A 316 -11.97 2.17 -5.94
C ASN A 316 -11.15 0.97 -5.47
N ALA A 317 -11.00 0.77 -4.16
CA ALA A 317 -10.30 -0.36 -3.60
C ALA A 317 -10.95 -1.69 -4.04
N LEU A 318 -12.25 -1.86 -3.78
CA LEU A 318 -12.97 -3.10 -4.02
C LEU A 318 -13.19 -3.39 -5.51
N PHE A 319 -13.74 -2.42 -6.24
CA PHE A 319 -14.28 -2.69 -7.59
C PHE A 319 -13.30 -2.35 -8.71
N LYS A 320 -12.35 -1.42 -8.48
CA LYS A 320 -11.40 -1.03 -9.52
C LYS A 320 -10.03 -1.71 -9.36
N VAL A 321 -9.49 -1.75 -8.14
CA VAL A 321 -8.18 -2.34 -7.88
C VAL A 321 -8.30 -3.84 -7.76
N MET A 322 -9.15 -4.33 -6.87
CA MET A 322 -9.38 -5.76 -6.68
C MET A 322 -10.21 -6.40 -7.79
N GLN A 323 -10.99 -5.59 -8.52
CA GLN A 323 -11.94 -6.07 -9.54
C GLN A 323 -12.94 -7.08 -8.98
N LEU A 324 -13.35 -6.87 -7.73
CA LEU A 324 -14.29 -7.73 -7.03
C LEU A 324 -15.62 -7.77 -7.77
N LYS A 325 -16.12 -8.97 -8.06
CA LYS A 325 -17.39 -9.19 -8.75
C LYS A 325 -18.54 -9.41 -7.76
N ASP A 326 -18.25 -10.06 -6.65
CA ASP A 326 -19.22 -10.36 -5.61
C ASP A 326 -18.56 -10.14 -4.24
N VAL A 327 -19.17 -9.31 -3.41
CA VAL A 327 -18.66 -9.01 -2.06
C VAL A 327 -18.60 -10.24 -1.15
N ARG A 328 -19.36 -11.27 -1.46
CA ARG A 328 -19.34 -12.54 -0.72
C ARG A 328 -18.05 -13.34 -0.87
N GLU A 329 -17.27 -13.05 -1.92
CA GLU A 329 -15.95 -13.67 -2.15
C GLU A 329 -14.96 -13.35 -1.02
N LEU A 330 -15.17 -12.26 -0.25
CA LEU A 330 -14.29 -11.86 0.85
C LEU A 330 -14.42 -12.78 2.09
N GLY A 331 -15.46 -13.62 2.15
CA GLY A 331 -15.76 -14.42 3.35
C GLY A 331 -16.40 -13.58 4.46
N ASP A 332 -16.52 -14.16 5.64
CA ASP A 332 -17.27 -13.55 6.74
C ASP A 332 -16.41 -12.84 7.78
N HIS A 333 -15.12 -13.16 7.84
CA HIS A 333 -14.18 -12.65 8.84
C HIS A 333 -13.20 -11.67 8.19
N ILE A 334 -13.59 -10.40 8.20
CA ILE A 334 -12.87 -9.33 7.49
C ILE A 334 -12.20 -8.42 8.50
N VAL A 335 -10.88 -8.27 8.39
CA VAL A 335 -10.10 -7.28 9.17
C VAL A 335 -9.66 -6.15 8.25
N VAL A 336 -9.94 -4.92 8.67
CA VAL A 336 -9.49 -3.71 7.98
C VAL A 336 -8.43 -2.99 8.81
N GLN A 337 -7.39 -2.52 8.15
CA GLN A 337 -6.23 -1.92 8.80
C GLN A 337 -5.59 -0.84 7.91
N GLY A 338 -4.53 -0.20 8.41
CA GLY A 338 -3.91 0.97 7.79
C GLY A 338 -4.49 2.28 8.34
N GLY A 339 -3.68 3.34 8.26
CA GLY A 339 -4.03 4.64 8.86
C GLY A 339 -5.30 5.27 8.31
N THR A 340 -5.71 4.91 7.10
CA THR A 340 -6.94 5.42 6.48
C THR A 340 -8.21 4.95 7.20
N PHE A 341 -8.18 3.79 7.85
CA PHE A 341 -9.32 3.27 8.61
C PHE A 341 -9.51 3.90 10.00
N TYR A 342 -8.64 4.81 10.41
CA TYR A 342 -8.97 5.71 11.54
C TYR A 342 -10.09 6.71 11.19
N ASN A 343 -10.40 6.87 9.90
CA ASN A 343 -11.54 7.63 9.43
C ASN A 343 -12.82 6.77 9.54
N ASP A 344 -13.69 7.08 10.50
CA ASP A 344 -14.94 6.36 10.74
C ASP A 344 -15.89 6.38 9.52
N ALA A 345 -15.83 7.44 8.71
CA ALA A 345 -16.61 7.47 7.48
C ALA A 345 -16.15 6.43 6.45
N VAL A 346 -14.83 6.25 6.29
CA VAL A 346 -14.26 5.20 5.43
C VAL A 346 -14.64 3.82 5.93
N LEU A 347 -14.53 3.60 7.23
CA LEU A 347 -14.89 2.35 7.88
C LEU A 347 -16.38 2.02 7.67
N ARG A 348 -17.26 3.00 7.89
CA ARG A 348 -18.70 2.82 7.69
C ARG A 348 -19.05 2.60 6.21
N CYS A 349 -18.35 3.28 5.27
CA CYS A 349 -18.50 3.02 3.84
C CYS A 349 -18.17 1.56 3.48
N MET A 350 -17.13 1.00 4.09
CA MET A 350 -16.76 -0.41 3.88
C MET A 350 -17.92 -1.33 4.30
N GLU A 351 -18.43 -1.16 5.51
CA GLU A 351 -19.54 -1.96 6.03
C GLU A 351 -20.81 -1.85 5.18
N LYS A 352 -21.17 -0.61 4.78
CA LYS A 352 -22.35 -0.39 3.93
C LYS A 352 -22.21 -1.01 2.54
N LEU A 353 -21.01 -0.98 1.96
CA LEU A 353 -20.77 -1.59 0.64
C LEU A 353 -20.72 -3.11 0.70
N LEU A 354 -20.30 -3.67 1.83
CA LEU A 354 -20.26 -5.13 2.04
C LEU A 354 -21.58 -5.69 2.61
N ASP A 355 -22.46 -4.83 3.14
CA ASP A 355 -23.66 -5.19 3.91
C ASP A 355 -23.33 -6.14 5.07
N ARG A 356 -22.22 -5.85 5.77
CA ARG A 356 -21.73 -6.62 6.93
C ARG A 356 -20.75 -5.82 7.78
N ASP A 357 -20.63 -6.25 9.02
CA ASP A 357 -19.64 -5.68 9.94
C ASP A 357 -18.23 -6.14 9.58
N VAL A 358 -17.24 -5.28 9.84
CA VAL A 358 -15.82 -5.58 9.70
C VAL A 358 -15.10 -5.30 11.03
N ILE A 359 -13.97 -5.94 11.27
CA ILE A 359 -13.13 -5.74 12.44
C ILE A 359 -12.09 -4.67 12.11
N ARG A 360 -12.10 -3.57 12.87
CA ARG A 360 -11.08 -2.52 12.81
C ARG A 360 -10.38 -2.42 14.17
N PRO A 361 -9.17 -2.98 14.32
CA PRO A 361 -8.37 -2.81 15.54
C PRO A 361 -8.14 -1.32 15.88
N ASP A 362 -8.11 -1.00 17.17
CA ASP A 362 -7.80 0.37 17.66
C ASP A 362 -6.40 0.83 17.24
N ILE A 363 -5.54 -0.10 16.86
CA ILE A 363 -4.18 0.10 16.36
C ILE A 363 -4.09 -0.05 14.82
N ALA A 364 -5.16 0.18 14.08
CA ALA A 364 -5.21 -0.06 12.63
C ALA A 364 -3.99 0.46 11.85
N GLY A 365 -3.44 1.62 12.21
CA GLY A 365 -2.24 2.19 11.59
C GLY A 365 -0.91 1.61 12.10
N LEU A 366 -0.92 0.76 13.12
CA LEU A 366 0.28 0.15 13.73
C LEU A 366 0.37 -1.36 13.49
N MET A 367 -0.56 -1.94 12.75
CA MET A 367 -0.69 -3.40 12.59
C MET A 367 0.60 -4.05 12.07
N GLY A 368 1.28 -3.45 11.09
CA GLY A 368 2.57 -3.96 10.61
C GLY A 368 3.64 -4.03 11.70
N ALA A 369 3.78 -2.95 12.48
CA ALA A 369 4.74 -2.92 13.60
C ALA A 369 4.33 -3.86 14.75
N TYR A 370 3.03 -3.95 15.06
CA TYR A 370 2.54 -4.86 16.09
C TYR A 370 2.74 -6.33 15.70
N GLY A 371 2.42 -6.68 14.46
CA GLY A 371 2.65 -8.03 13.94
C GLY A 371 4.14 -8.39 13.89
N ALA A 372 5.00 -7.45 13.50
CA ALA A 372 6.46 -7.66 13.55
C ALA A 372 6.96 -7.87 14.99
N ALA A 373 6.39 -7.16 15.99
CA ALA A 373 6.73 -7.37 17.40
C ALA A 373 6.31 -8.78 17.89
N ILE A 374 5.12 -9.25 17.48
CA ILE A 374 4.67 -10.62 17.81
C ILE A 374 5.59 -11.66 17.17
N LEU A 375 5.94 -11.47 15.90
CA LEU A 375 6.87 -12.37 15.21
C LEU A 375 8.28 -12.35 15.84
N ALA A 376 8.72 -11.18 16.34
CA ALA A 376 9.97 -11.10 17.11
C ALA A 376 9.89 -11.92 18.41
N MET A 377 8.75 -11.87 19.10
CA MET A 377 8.51 -12.66 20.31
C MET A 377 8.54 -14.16 20.00
N GLU A 378 7.76 -14.60 19.02
CA GLU A 378 7.67 -16.01 18.60
C GLU A 378 9.05 -16.55 18.17
N ALA A 379 9.79 -15.79 17.37
CA ALA A 379 11.14 -16.18 16.94
C ALA A 379 12.14 -16.24 18.11
N ALA A 380 12.06 -15.31 19.06
CA ALA A 380 12.91 -15.31 20.24
C ALA A 380 12.60 -16.50 21.15
N GLU A 381 11.33 -16.84 21.35
CA GLU A 381 10.91 -18.00 22.14
C GLU A 381 11.35 -19.32 21.48
N GLU A 382 11.16 -19.47 20.17
CA GLU A 382 11.57 -20.65 19.41
C GLU A 382 13.10 -20.86 19.46
N ALA A 383 13.87 -19.78 19.32
CA ALA A 383 15.32 -19.81 19.36
C ALA A 383 15.92 -19.83 20.80
N GLY A 384 15.09 -19.66 21.83
CA GLY A 384 15.56 -19.54 23.23
C GLY A 384 16.39 -18.28 23.46
N MET A 385 16.16 -17.22 22.69
CA MET A 385 16.89 -15.95 22.81
C MET A 385 16.53 -15.23 24.10
N GLN A 386 17.54 -14.75 24.81
CA GLN A 386 17.35 -13.94 26.02
C GLN A 386 17.57 -12.45 25.77
N GLN A 387 18.27 -12.10 24.70
CA GLN A 387 18.60 -10.73 24.36
C GLN A 387 18.71 -10.57 22.85
N SER A 388 18.18 -9.47 22.34
CA SER A 388 18.28 -9.06 20.94
C SER A 388 19.69 -8.63 20.57
N SER A 389 20.02 -8.80 19.29
CA SER A 389 21.26 -8.28 18.68
C SER A 389 21.17 -6.80 18.30
N LEU A 390 20.06 -6.10 18.57
CA LEU A 390 19.92 -4.67 18.31
C LEU A 390 21.05 -3.85 18.89
N LEU A 391 21.46 -2.81 18.16
CA LEU A 391 22.45 -1.84 18.64
C LEU A 391 22.07 -1.31 20.02
N SER A 392 23.03 -1.25 20.92
CA SER A 392 22.90 -0.66 22.25
C SER A 392 22.66 0.85 22.19
N PRO A 393 22.18 1.49 23.27
CA PRO A 393 22.05 2.94 23.35
C PRO A 393 23.33 3.70 22.96
N ASP A 394 24.48 3.26 23.46
CA ASP A 394 25.78 3.87 23.18
C ASP A 394 26.15 3.77 21.69
N GLU A 395 25.91 2.62 21.06
CA GLU A 395 26.15 2.45 19.63
C GLU A 395 25.20 3.31 18.78
N LEU A 396 23.93 3.44 19.21
CA LEU A 396 22.97 4.32 18.55
C LEU A 396 23.36 5.81 18.67
N ASP A 397 23.96 6.23 19.79
CA ASP A 397 24.40 7.61 19.97
C ASP A 397 25.53 8.00 19.01
N HIS A 398 26.37 7.04 18.67
CA HIS A 398 27.47 7.22 17.72
C HIS A 398 27.10 6.76 16.30
N PHE A 399 25.85 6.38 16.07
CA PHE A 399 25.41 5.87 14.78
C PHE A 399 25.47 6.93 13.69
N SER A 400 26.16 6.60 12.59
CA SER A 400 26.28 7.44 11.41
C SER A 400 26.25 6.61 10.14
N VAL A 401 25.81 7.20 9.05
CA VAL A 401 25.74 6.54 7.74
C VAL A 401 26.54 7.33 6.73
N ALA A 402 27.59 6.73 6.17
CA ALA A 402 28.32 7.29 5.05
C ALA A 402 27.68 6.79 3.74
N THR A 403 27.17 7.71 2.93
CA THR A 403 26.52 7.39 1.67
C THR A 403 27.42 7.76 0.50
N SER A 404 27.58 6.83 -0.45
CA SER A 404 28.27 7.08 -1.72
C SER A 404 27.49 6.46 -2.87
N SER A 405 27.62 7.03 -4.06
CA SER A 405 26.96 6.50 -5.25
C SER A 405 27.95 6.33 -6.40
N TYR A 406 27.79 5.26 -7.17
CA TYR A 406 28.61 4.99 -8.34
C TYR A 406 27.78 4.31 -9.44
N ARG A 407 28.28 4.40 -10.67
CA ARG A 407 27.67 3.69 -11.80
C ARG A 407 28.34 2.33 -11.99
N CYS A 408 27.52 1.27 -11.96
CA CYS A 408 27.96 -0.06 -12.28
C CYS A 408 28.50 -0.16 -13.71
N ARG A 409 29.64 -0.85 -13.89
CA ARG A 409 30.28 -1.09 -15.19
C ARG A 409 30.08 -2.50 -15.70
N GLY A 410 29.28 -3.33 -15.04
CA GLY A 410 29.12 -4.75 -15.33
C GLY A 410 28.30 -5.09 -16.58
N CYS A 411 27.47 -4.15 -17.07
CA CYS A 411 26.67 -4.35 -18.31
C CYS A 411 26.13 -3.01 -18.83
N GLY A 412 25.40 -3.05 -19.94
CA GLY A 412 24.83 -1.88 -20.62
C GLY A 412 23.82 -1.08 -19.78
N ASN A 413 23.25 -1.65 -18.72
CA ASN A 413 22.30 -0.97 -17.83
C ASN A 413 22.92 0.18 -17.03
N LYS A 414 24.24 0.12 -16.76
CA LYS A 414 24.97 1.17 -16.01
C LYS A 414 24.22 1.68 -14.78
N CYS A 415 23.66 0.75 -13.97
CA CYS A 415 22.86 1.06 -12.80
C CYS A 415 23.56 2.07 -11.91
N LEU A 416 22.82 3.07 -11.42
CA LEU A 416 23.31 3.95 -10.36
C LEU A 416 23.11 3.19 -9.04
N ILE A 417 24.22 2.83 -8.41
CA ILE A 417 24.22 2.10 -7.13
C ILE A 417 24.54 3.07 -6.03
N THR A 418 23.73 3.07 -5.00
CA THR A 418 23.99 3.80 -3.77
C THR A 418 24.42 2.81 -2.70
N MET A 419 25.59 3.03 -2.14
CA MET A 419 26.15 2.27 -1.03
C MET A 419 26.04 3.10 0.25
N GLN A 420 25.47 2.51 1.27
CA GLN A 420 25.47 3.02 2.63
C GLN A 420 26.43 2.18 3.47
N LYS A 421 27.33 2.82 4.16
CA LYS A 421 28.29 2.18 5.05
C LYS A 421 27.99 2.57 6.49
N PHE A 422 27.89 1.56 7.36
CA PHE A 422 27.59 1.69 8.77
C PHE A 422 28.88 1.74 9.63
N PRO A 423 28.80 2.18 10.89
CA PRO A 423 29.98 2.32 11.77
C PRO A 423 30.75 1.01 12.00
N ASP A 424 30.06 -0.11 12.06
CA ASP A 424 30.62 -1.48 12.20
C ASP A 424 31.36 -1.98 10.94
N GLY A 425 31.33 -1.19 9.85
CA GLY A 425 31.87 -1.54 8.54
C GLY A 425 30.89 -2.27 7.63
N GLY A 426 29.69 -2.59 8.10
CA GLY A 426 28.58 -3.14 7.32
C GLY A 426 28.23 -2.25 6.14
N LYS A 427 27.74 -2.83 5.03
CA LYS A 427 27.39 -2.12 3.82
C LYS A 427 26.01 -2.56 3.33
N TYR A 428 25.21 -1.59 2.96
CA TYR A 428 23.93 -1.83 2.31
C TYR A 428 23.88 -1.16 0.94
N PHE A 429 23.40 -1.86 -0.08
CA PHE A 429 23.38 -1.39 -1.46
C PHE A 429 21.97 -1.29 -1.99
N THR A 430 21.71 -0.21 -2.73
CA THR A 430 20.43 0.01 -3.44
C THR A 430 20.69 0.41 -4.88
N GLY A 431 19.67 0.27 -5.73
CA GLY A 431 19.74 0.62 -7.15
C GLY A 431 20.40 -0.44 -8.03
N ASN A 432 20.96 -1.51 -7.44
CA ASN A 432 21.49 -2.65 -8.19
C ASN A 432 20.34 -3.51 -8.74
N ARG A 433 20.47 -3.89 -10.01
CA ARG A 433 19.52 -4.83 -10.66
C ARG A 433 20.04 -6.27 -10.71
N CYS A 434 21.26 -6.48 -10.25
CA CYS A 434 21.90 -7.78 -10.12
C CYS A 434 23.11 -7.67 -9.16
N GLU A 435 23.61 -8.80 -8.71
CA GLU A 435 24.72 -8.89 -7.76
C GLU A 435 26.06 -8.37 -8.29
N ARG A 436 26.26 -8.34 -9.62
CA ARG A 436 27.52 -7.81 -10.22
C ARG A 436 27.79 -6.35 -9.81
N GLY A 437 26.73 -5.57 -9.61
CA GLY A 437 26.85 -4.16 -9.22
C GLY A 437 27.40 -3.96 -7.82
N ILE A 438 27.31 -4.93 -6.96
CA ILE A 438 27.72 -4.90 -5.54
C ILE A 438 28.94 -5.78 -5.24
N GLY A 439 29.65 -6.19 -6.30
CA GLY A 439 30.88 -6.99 -6.16
C GLY A 439 30.64 -8.51 -6.07
N GLY A 440 29.39 -8.95 -6.24
CA GLY A 440 29.07 -10.37 -6.30
C GLY A 440 29.63 -10.99 -7.57
N GLN A 441 30.36 -12.07 -7.45
CA GLN A 441 30.69 -12.91 -8.59
C GLN A 441 29.43 -13.65 -9.03
N LYS A 442 29.27 -13.84 -10.35
CA LYS A 442 28.27 -14.75 -10.88
C LYS A 442 28.57 -16.13 -10.25
N LYS A 443 27.82 -16.53 -9.25
CA LYS A 443 27.80 -17.93 -8.88
C LYS A 443 27.28 -18.66 -10.10
N ASP A 444 28.10 -19.47 -10.74
CA ASP A 444 27.62 -20.48 -11.68
C ASP A 444 26.71 -21.40 -10.85
N SER A 445 25.43 -21.08 -10.82
CA SER A 445 24.47 -21.97 -10.19
C SER A 445 24.14 -23.04 -11.23
N ASP A 446 24.24 -24.30 -10.84
CA ASP A 446 23.74 -25.44 -11.60
C ASP A 446 22.21 -25.39 -11.78
N THR A 447 21.58 -24.35 -11.23
CA THR A 447 20.13 -24.12 -11.36
C THR A 447 19.82 -23.71 -12.79
N PRO A 448 18.97 -24.45 -13.53
CA PRO A 448 18.60 -24.11 -14.89
C PRO A 448 18.02 -22.72 -14.98
N ASN A 449 18.51 -21.91 -15.92
CA ASN A 449 17.95 -20.58 -16.18
C ASN A 449 16.62 -20.72 -16.91
N ILE A 450 15.54 -20.72 -16.18
CA ILE A 450 14.18 -20.89 -16.71
C ILE A 450 13.79 -19.80 -17.72
N TYR A 451 14.33 -18.58 -17.59
CA TYR A 451 14.10 -17.51 -18.56
C TYR A 451 14.82 -17.75 -19.88
N GLN A 452 16.04 -18.28 -19.83
CA GLN A 452 16.78 -18.66 -21.02
C GLN A 452 16.10 -19.85 -21.70
N TYR A 453 15.69 -20.87 -20.95
CA TYR A 453 14.92 -22.01 -21.46
C TYR A 453 13.62 -21.55 -22.13
N LYS A 454 12.84 -20.66 -21.48
CA LYS A 454 11.62 -20.10 -22.05
C LYS A 454 11.90 -19.30 -23.32
N TYR A 455 12.94 -18.48 -23.36
CA TYR A 455 13.36 -17.75 -24.56
C TYR A 455 13.74 -18.69 -25.72
N GLU A 456 14.52 -19.72 -25.42
CA GLU A 456 14.93 -20.70 -26.41
C GLU A 456 13.74 -21.47 -26.97
N ARG A 457 12.78 -21.83 -26.13
CA ARG A 457 11.56 -22.54 -26.54
C ARG A 457 10.61 -21.67 -27.36
N LEU A 458 10.56 -20.38 -27.13
CA LEU A 458 9.65 -19.46 -27.83
C LEU A 458 10.23 -18.90 -29.13
N PHE A 459 11.56 -18.75 -29.23
CA PHE A 459 12.19 -17.95 -30.27
C PHE A 459 13.33 -18.67 -31.03
N LYS A 460 13.78 -19.82 -30.57
CA LYS A 460 14.76 -20.65 -31.31
C LYS A 460 14.05 -21.88 -31.88
N TYR A 461 13.51 -21.72 -33.05
CA TYR A 461 13.13 -22.81 -33.94
C TYR A 461 14.11 -22.85 -35.12
#